data_1b9b1389c17e110de93427c61fd67f64
#
_entry.id   1b9b1389c17e110de93427c61fd67f64
#
_cell.length_a   1.000
_cell.length_b   1.000
_cell.length_c   1.000
_cell.angle_alpha   90.00
_cell.angle_beta   90.00
_cell.angle_gamma   90.00
#
_symmetry.space_group_name_H-M   'P 1'
#
loop_
_entity.id
_entity.type
_entity.pdbx_description
1 polymer ?
#
loop_
_entity_poly.entity_id
_entity_poly.type
_entity_poly.pdbx_seq_one_letter_code
_entity_poly.pdbx_strand_id
1 'polypeptide(L)'
;MLFCIFAKSSHTPANCPARQQKHTFMIIKRILSTAFAIAATVVSLAGVPPVSHPKIGTTAQSDDGAITITLVAKKQNYGGSADTRDADINSPKSINIHPDGSKYYVNSLEGCTTISYDFKTNRKLAVIHHQFREGRDDALWSQPSGLYPWRHYHNNVNTFAGKPVESTFSHNGRYLWVPYYRRSFDINAQDPSAVAVIDTRSDKVVRLMETGPLPKMVSTSPDGKTVAISHWGNNTVGLIDISSGKPEEWHHKMVLTVDRQLDLNYPLNRSVDRDNGSGYALRGTVFTPDNRYLIVGCMGGGGGIAVIDIQQQKYLGRVLGMMSNVRHLVISNGYLYLSINGGGVVQRMPLKDFMAVARTMDGTTRKTATARNWENCNVGKGARTISISPDGRYIFAACNNVSQVYVVDTKTMKAVCHIGVDSYPVGLDISSDGRYVFVTSQGRSNHGGNAVNIYEVTYKNPPSARFCPACGAPRTDEMKKCPECGLQYEGMTVMNGNITPDKTPDGTQDAKNTAIKPIYYAGGALAAVLAGVFFFVRSRRRK
;
A
#
# COMPACT_ATOMS: atom_id res chain seq x y z
N MET A 1 -31.74 13.31 -25.36
CA MET A 1 -32.97 13.37 -26.21
C MET A 1 -33.87 14.47 -25.68
N LEU A 2 -33.39 15.73 -25.69
CA LEU A 2 -34.17 16.96 -25.35
C LEU A 2 -33.46 18.20 -25.89
N PHE A 3 -33.03 18.11 -27.15
CA PHE A 3 -32.47 19.24 -27.91
C PHE A 3 -32.98 19.17 -29.35
N CYS A 4 -34.22 19.44 -29.54
CA CYS A 4 -34.82 19.74 -30.85
C CYS A 4 -36.28 20.12 -30.65
N ILE A 5 -36.58 21.36 -30.27
CA ILE A 5 -37.80 22.09 -30.59
C ILE A 5 -37.52 23.60 -30.32
N PHE A 6 -36.82 24.24 -31.22
CA PHE A 6 -36.92 25.69 -31.49
C PHE A 6 -36.41 25.91 -32.90
N ALA A 7 -37.31 25.75 -33.86
CA ALA A 7 -37.14 26.28 -35.19
C ALA A 7 -38.50 26.73 -35.70
N LYS A 8 -38.61 28.05 -35.85
CA LYS A 8 -39.45 28.83 -36.78
C LYS A 8 -40.97 28.63 -36.75
N SER A 9 -41.69 29.59 -36.19
CA SER A 9 -42.84 30.18 -36.90
C SER A 9 -42.87 31.67 -36.61
N SER A 10 -42.66 32.45 -37.65
CA SER A 10 -42.93 33.87 -37.79
C SER A 10 -44.44 34.06 -37.92
N HIS A 11 -45.12 34.49 -36.86
CA HIS A 11 -46.35 35.27 -36.91
C HIS A 11 -46.56 35.89 -35.54
N THR A 12 -46.41 37.19 -35.48
CA THR A 12 -46.84 38.04 -34.39
C THR A 12 -48.36 38.21 -34.44
N PRO A 13 -49.04 37.98 -33.30
CA PRO A 13 -50.23 38.81 -33.01
C PRO A 13 -49.90 39.72 -31.82
N ALA A 14 -50.31 40.94 -32.02
CA ALA A 14 -50.30 42.02 -31.04
C ALA A 14 -51.19 41.72 -29.85
N ASN A 15 -50.77 42.32 -28.71
CA ASN A 15 -51.52 42.42 -27.46
C ASN A 15 -51.66 41.15 -26.58
N CYS A 16 -50.63 40.93 -25.78
CA CYS A 16 -50.80 40.25 -24.50
C CYS A 16 -50.26 41.15 -23.36
N PRO A 17 -51.04 41.45 -22.32
CA PRO A 17 -50.63 42.41 -21.28
C PRO A 17 -49.45 41.91 -20.46
N ALA A 18 -48.47 42.79 -20.31
CA ALA A 18 -47.18 42.55 -19.61
C ALA A 18 -47.30 41.96 -18.18
N ARG A 19 -48.49 41.89 -17.63
CA ARG A 19 -48.78 41.31 -16.32
C ARG A 19 -48.86 39.78 -16.33
N GLN A 20 -49.26 39.14 -17.43
CA GLN A 20 -49.32 37.66 -17.52
C GLN A 20 -47.92 37.03 -17.78
N GLN A 21 -47.06 37.72 -18.51
CA GLN A 21 -45.69 37.25 -18.74
C GLN A 21 -44.84 37.22 -17.44
N LYS A 22 -45.04 38.21 -16.53
CA LYS A 22 -44.34 38.20 -15.22
C LYS A 22 -44.81 37.05 -14.30
N HIS A 23 -46.08 36.69 -14.37
CA HIS A 23 -46.60 35.57 -13.54
C HIS A 23 -46.10 34.22 -14.08
N THR A 24 -46.10 34.00 -15.37
CA THR A 24 -45.61 32.77 -15.98
C THR A 24 -44.08 32.61 -15.75
N PHE A 25 -43.33 33.70 -15.87
CA PHE A 25 -41.88 33.68 -15.60
C PHE A 25 -41.54 33.42 -14.11
N MET A 26 -42.37 33.92 -13.18
CA MET A 26 -42.23 33.64 -11.73
C MET A 26 -42.60 32.22 -11.39
N ILE A 27 -43.58 31.63 -12.02
CA ILE A 27 -43.99 30.22 -11.81
C ILE A 27 -42.91 29.29 -12.36
N ILE A 28 -42.37 29.55 -13.54
CA ILE A 28 -41.26 28.76 -14.12
C ILE A 28 -39.99 28.88 -13.27
N LYS A 29 -39.64 30.07 -12.76
CA LYS A 29 -38.50 30.22 -11.81
C LYS A 29 -38.73 29.48 -10.51
N ARG A 30 -39.94 29.46 -9.94
CA ARG A 30 -40.26 28.70 -8.74
C ARG A 30 -40.24 27.20 -8.99
N ILE A 31 -40.75 26.72 -10.13
CA ILE A 31 -40.69 25.28 -10.47
C ILE A 31 -39.24 24.84 -10.73
N LEU A 32 -38.41 25.65 -11.41
CA LEU A 32 -37.00 25.38 -11.62
C LEU A 32 -36.19 25.43 -10.32
N SER A 33 -36.47 26.38 -9.40
CA SER A 33 -35.79 26.43 -8.10
C SER A 33 -36.22 25.29 -7.17
N THR A 34 -37.48 24.85 -7.22
CA THR A 34 -37.97 23.71 -6.43
C THR A 34 -37.43 22.40 -7.02
N ALA A 35 -37.37 22.25 -8.35
CA ALA A 35 -36.76 21.10 -9.00
C ALA A 35 -35.23 21.02 -8.73
N PHE A 36 -34.53 22.16 -8.69
CA PHE A 36 -33.12 22.22 -8.33
C PHE A 36 -32.88 21.92 -6.84
N ALA A 37 -33.77 22.37 -5.94
CA ALA A 37 -33.73 22.07 -4.51
C ALA A 37 -34.04 20.59 -4.23
N ILE A 38 -34.99 19.98 -4.97
CA ILE A 38 -35.29 18.54 -4.86
C ILE A 38 -34.14 17.72 -5.46
N ALA A 39 -33.54 18.12 -6.58
CA ALA A 39 -32.36 17.45 -7.13
C ALA A 39 -31.14 17.60 -6.22
N ALA A 40 -30.94 18.76 -5.57
CA ALA A 40 -29.87 18.95 -4.59
C ALA A 40 -30.11 18.15 -3.29
N THR A 41 -31.37 17.99 -2.83
CA THR A 41 -31.73 17.15 -1.68
C THR A 41 -31.64 15.65 -1.98
N VAL A 42 -31.93 15.23 -3.22
CA VAL A 42 -31.78 13.82 -3.62
C VAL A 42 -30.30 13.44 -3.80
N VAL A 43 -29.43 14.40 -4.18
CA VAL A 43 -27.96 14.17 -4.22
C VAL A 43 -27.35 14.15 -2.80
N SER A 44 -27.96 14.83 -1.82
CA SER A 44 -27.52 14.79 -0.42
C SER A 44 -28.06 13.59 0.38
N LEU A 45 -28.99 12.80 -0.19
CA LEU A 45 -29.50 11.54 0.34
C LEU A 45 -28.76 10.29 -0.18
N ALA A 46 -27.70 10.44 -0.96
CA ALA A 46 -26.67 9.40 -1.07
C ALA A 46 -25.98 9.33 0.29
N GLY A 47 -26.63 8.66 1.23
CA GLY A 47 -26.22 8.59 2.63
C GLY A 47 -24.73 8.21 2.74
N VAL A 48 -24.03 8.84 3.66
CA VAL A 48 -22.71 8.39 4.10
C VAL A 48 -22.79 6.86 4.27
N PRO A 49 -21.97 6.05 3.58
CA PRO A 49 -22.05 4.62 3.72
C PRO A 49 -22.02 4.26 5.21
N PRO A 50 -22.85 3.32 5.66
CA PRO A 50 -22.92 2.97 7.08
C PRO A 50 -21.53 2.59 7.58
N VAL A 51 -21.22 3.03 8.79
CA VAL A 51 -19.96 2.71 9.46
C VAL A 51 -19.91 1.21 9.69
N SER A 52 -18.85 0.56 9.24
CA SER A 52 -18.65 -0.87 9.41
C SER A 52 -17.69 -1.15 10.58
N HIS A 53 -18.15 -1.99 11.50
CA HIS A 53 -17.40 -2.45 12.69
C HIS A 53 -17.70 -3.93 12.94
N PRO A 54 -17.10 -4.86 12.17
CA PRO A 54 -17.31 -6.28 12.40
C PRO A 54 -16.80 -6.69 13.79
N LYS A 55 -17.50 -7.64 14.40
CA LYS A 55 -17.13 -8.22 15.70
C LYS A 55 -16.11 -9.33 15.50
N ILE A 56 -15.15 -9.46 16.43
CA ILE A 56 -14.27 -10.64 16.51
C ILE A 56 -15.15 -11.90 16.58
N GLY A 57 -14.80 -12.94 15.83
CA GLY A 57 -15.58 -14.14 15.62
C GLY A 57 -16.51 -14.09 14.38
N THR A 58 -16.63 -12.93 13.69
CA THR A 58 -17.33 -12.88 12.41
C THR A 58 -16.64 -13.79 11.41
N THR A 59 -17.40 -14.65 10.75
CA THR A 59 -16.91 -15.68 9.81
C THR A 59 -17.63 -15.60 8.48
N ALA A 60 -16.94 -15.88 7.40
CA ALA A 60 -17.49 -16.12 6.07
C ALA A 60 -16.84 -17.37 5.46
N GLN A 61 -17.60 -18.08 4.65
CA GLN A 61 -17.16 -19.33 4.02
C GLN A 61 -17.61 -19.37 2.56
N SER A 62 -16.85 -20.02 1.70
CA SER A 62 -17.31 -20.36 0.34
C SER A 62 -18.42 -21.40 0.38
N ASP A 63 -19.31 -21.38 -0.61
CA ASP A 63 -20.47 -22.29 -0.68
C ASP A 63 -20.08 -23.78 -0.66
N ASP A 64 -18.93 -24.12 -1.21
CA ASP A 64 -18.37 -25.49 -1.23
C ASP A 64 -17.55 -25.83 0.03
N GLY A 65 -17.45 -24.89 0.97
CA GLY A 65 -16.66 -25.04 2.19
C GLY A 65 -15.15 -25.12 1.96
N ALA A 66 -14.66 -24.78 0.76
CA ALA A 66 -13.23 -24.90 0.42
C ALA A 66 -12.34 -23.91 1.18
N ILE A 67 -12.86 -22.74 1.50
CA ILE A 67 -12.17 -21.68 2.26
C ILE A 67 -13.10 -21.04 3.28
N THR A 68 -12.60 -20.83 4.48
CA THR A 68 -13.27 -20.09 5.55
C THR A 68 -12.34 -18.97 6.03
N ILE A 69 -12.90 -17.77 6.25
CA ILE A 69 -12.19 -16.61 6.77
C ILE A 69 -12.90 -16.10 8.02
N THR A 70 -12.16 -15.93 9.12
CA THR A 70 -12.69 -15.54 10.43
C THR A 70 -11.92 -14.36 10.99
N LEU A 71 -12.60 -13.30 11.43
CA LEU A 71 -11.97 -12.18 12.14
C LEU A 71 -11.56 -12.64 13.55
N VAL A 72 -10.27 -12.82 13.78
CA VAL A 72 -9.73 -13.37 15.04
C VAL A 72 -9.14 -12.33 15.97
N ALA A 73 -8.68 -11.20 15.42
CA ALA A 73 -8.13 -10.12 16.22
C ALA A 73 -8.33 -8.76 15.56
N LYS A 74 -8.27 -7.70 16.36
CA LYS A 74 -8.43 -6.33 15.91
C LYS A 74 -7.57 -5.38 16.75
N LYS A 75 -6.99 -4.35 16.10
CA LYS A 75 -6.41 -3.17 16.75
C LYS A 75 -7.10 -1.94 16.20
N GLN A 76 -7.44 -0.98 17.07
CA GLN A 76 -8.14 0.26 16.66
C GLN A 76 -7.86 1.39 17.65
N ASN A 77 -7.86 2.64 17.20
CA ASN A 77 -7.54 3.76 18.08
C ASN A 77 -8.74 4.30 18.87
N TYR A 78 -9.94 3.84 18.59
CA TYR A 78 -11.17 4.28 19.26
C TYR A 78 -12.04 3.09 19.64
N GLY A 79 -12.82 3.21 20.70
CA GLY A 79 -13.75 2.17 21.14
C GLY A 79 -13.04 0.86 21.52
N GLY A 80 -13.81 -0.18 21.73
CA GLY A 80 -13.30 -1.51 22.02
C GLY A 80 -12.80 -1.69 23.46
N SER A 81 -12.38 -2.93 23.75
CA SER A 81 -11.71 -3.27 25.02
C SER A 81 -10.28 -2.74 25.04
N ALA A 82 -9.67 -2.72 26.23
CA ALA A 82 -8.27 -2.36 26.40
C ALA A 82 -7.33 -3.20 25.51
N ASP A 83 -7.69 -4.47 25.25
CA ASP A 83 -6.88 -5.39 24.41
C ASP A 83 -6.91 -5.04 22.93
N THR A 84 -7.95 -4.36 22.47
CA THR A 84 -8.08 -3.95 21.06
C THR A 84 -7.65 -2.51 20.83
N ARG A 85 -7.58 -1.67 21.86
CA ARG A 85 -7.28 -0.24 21.73
C ARG A 85 -5.81 0.00 21.45
N ASP A 86 -5.53 0.79 20.42
CA ASP A 86 -4.20 1.27 20.08
C ASP A 86 -4.26 2.70 19.55
N ALA A 87 -3.86 3.67 20.37
CA ALA A 87 -3.94 5.10 20.07
C ALA A 87 -2.96 5.56 18.96
N ASP A 88 -1.92 4.76 18.66
CA ASP A 88 -0.93 5.12 17.64
C ASP A 88 -1.42 4.81 16.21
N ILE A 89 -2.50 4.04 16.08
CA ILE A 89 -3.14 3.79 14.77
C ILE A 89 -3.97 5.00 14.37
N ASN A 90 -3.43 5.81 13.45
CA ASN A 90 -4.12 6.99 12.94
C ASN A 90 -4.06 7.04 11.42
N SER A 91 -5.22 6.82 10.77
CA SER A 91 -5.34 6.67 9.33
C SER A 91 -4.36 5.63 8.75
N PRO A 92 -4.41 4.36 9.20
CA PRO A 92 -3.45 3.35 8.78
C PRO A 92 -3.52 3.12 7.28
N LYS A 93 -2.36 3.09 6.60
CA LYS A 93 -2.28 3.09 5.14
C LYS A 93 -1.92 1.75 4.56
N SER A 94 -0.78 1.22 4.95
CA SER A 94 -0.32 -0.11 4.55
C SER A 94 -0.05 -0.98 5.74
N ILE A 95 -0.01 -2.26 5.48
CA ILE A 95 0.41 -3.29 6.40
C ILE A 95 1.32 -4.23 5.65
N ASN A 96 2.41 -4.66 6.28
CA ASN A 96 3.35 -5.60 5.71
C ASN A 96 3.77 -6.60 6.78
N ILE A 97 3.57 -7.87 6.48
CA ILE A 97 4.02 -8.97 7.33
C ILE A 97 5.48 -9.26 7.00
N HIS A 98 6.34 -9.30 8.02
CA HIS A 98 7.74 -9.63 7.83
C HIS A 98 7.89 -11.03 7.21
N PRO A 99 8.78 -11.24 6.23
CA PRO A 99 8.87 -12.51 5.50
C PRO A 99 9.11 -13.75 6.38
N ASP A 100 9.76 -13.57 7.54
CA ASP A 100 9.99 -14.67 8.50
C ASP A 100 8.80 -14.96 9.43
N GLY A 101 7.71 -14.19 9.32
CA GLY A 101 6.52 -14.35 10.15
C GLY A 101 6.70 -13.95 11.63
N SER A 102 7.75 -13.20 11.98
CA SER A 102 8.00 -12.77 13.36
C SER A 102 7.23 -11.51 13.76
N LYS A 103 7.07 -10.58 12.80
CA LYS A 103 6.50 -9.24 13.02
C LYS A 103 5.56 -8.85 11.90
N TYR A 104 4.79 -7.78 12.12
CA TYR A 104 4.16 -7.01 11.06
C TYR A 104 4.26 -5.51 11.34
N TYR A 105 4.22 -4.71 10.28
CA TYR A 105 4.38 -3.27 10.33
C TYR A 105 3.14 -2.58 9.79
N VAL A 106 2.71 -1.52 10.46
CA VAL A 106 1.55 -0.70 10.07
C VAL A 106 2.00 0.74 9.87
N ASN A 107 1.81 1.27 8.68
CA ASN A 107 2.05 2.68 8.40
C ASN A 107 0.85 3.53 8.82
N SER A 108 1.01 4.33 9.87
CA SER A 108 0.01 5.25 10.41
C SER A 108 0.18 6.62 9.74
N LEU A 109 -0.58 6.86 8.66
CA LEU A 109 -0.39 8.01 7.75
C LEU A 109 -0.46 9.35 8.49
N GLU A 110 -1.57 9.60 9.21
CA GLU A 110 -1.77 10.86 9.93
C GLU A 110 -1.03 10.88 11.26
N GLY A 111 -0.64 9.72 11.80
CA GLY A 111 0.23 9.60 12.96
C GLY A 111 1.69 9.94 12.64
N CYS A 112 2.09 9.96 11.37
CA CYS A 112 3.48 10.10 10.95
C CYS A 112 4.37 9.07 11.66
N THR A 113 3.91 7.82 11.76
CA THR A 113 4.60 6.71 12.42
C THR A 113 4.48 5.42 11.62
N THR A 114 5.45 4.53 11.78
CA THR A 114 5.33 3.12 11.46
C THR A 114 5.35 2.33 12.77
N ILE A 115 4.36 1.46 12.97
CA ILE A 115 4.22 0.70 14.20
C ILE A 115 4.58 -0.75 13.91
N SER A 116 5.46 -1.35 14.72
CA SER A 116 5.77 -2.78 14.64
C SER A 116 5.06 -3.55 15.74
N TYR A 117 4.59 -4.75 15.40
CA TYR A 117 3.91 -5.67 16.30
C TYR A 117 4.51 -7.06 16.17
N ASP A 118 4.52 -7.80 17.28
CA ASP A 118 4.78 -9.23 17.28
C ASP A 118 3.64 -9.97 16.57
N PHE A 119 3.98 -10.81 15.61
CA PHE A 119 2.99 -11.48 14.78
C PHE A 119 2.10 -12.46 15.56
N LYS A 120 2.66 -13.19 16.50
CA LYS A 120 1.95 -14.25 17.25
C LYS A 120 1.07 -13.69 18.36
N THR A 121 1.61 -12.73 19.12
CA THR A 121 0.96 -12.18 20.31
C THR A 121 0.18 -10.90 20.05
N ASN A 122 0.33 -10.31 18.88
CA ASN A 122 -0.25 -9.00 18.54
C ASN A 122 0.22 -7.86 19.46
N ARG A 123 1.30 -8.07 20.23
CA ARG A 123 1.85 -7.06 21.13
C ARG A 123 2.64 -6.02 20.33
N LYS A 124 2.42 -4.75 20.62
CA LYS A 124 3.20 -3.66 20.05
C LYS A 124 4.66 -3.79 20.51
N LEU A 125 5.59 -3.71 19.55
CA LEU A 125 7.03 -3.77 19.79
C LEU A 125 7.64 -2.38 19.79
N ALA A 126 7.34 -1.56 18.77
CA ALA A 126 7.86 -0.21 18.64
C ALA A 126 6.89 0.73 17.94
N VAL A 127 7.05 2.03 18.20
CA VAL A 127 6.48 3.13 17.42
C VAL A 127 7.65 3.91 16.83
N ILE A 128 7.80 3.84 15.51
CA ILE A 128 8.88 4.47 14.75
C ILE A 128 8.36 5.81 14.25
N HIS A 129 8.86 6.90 14.83
CA HIS A 129 8.44 8.26 14.48
C HIS A 129 9.16 8.76 13.24
N HIS A 130 8.41 9.34 12.32
CA HIS A 130 8.91 9.94 11.08
C HIS A 130 8.95 11.47 11.21
N GLN A 131 9.66 11.96 12.21
CA GLN A 131 9.87 13.38 12.49
C GLN A 131 11.37 13.67 12.52
N PHE A 132 11.83 14.42 11.52
CA PHE A 132 13.24 14.69 11.30
C PHE A 132 13.55 16.19 11.47
N ARG A 133 14.80 16.48 11.83
CA ARG A 133 15.32 17.85 12.00
C ARG A 133 16.73 17.93 11.44
N GLU A 134 17.00 18.98 10.67
CA GLU A 134 18.35 19.34 10.28
C GLU A 134 19.23 19.52 11.52
N GLY A 135 20.51 19.18 11.44
CA GLY A 135 21.46 19.17 12.54
C GLY A 135 21.36 17.96 13.46
N ARG A 136 20.17 17.40 13.66
CA ARG A 136 19.99 16.20 14.50
C ARG A 136 20.09 14.90 13.69
N ASP A 137 19.47 14.87 12.53
CA ASP A 137 19.24 13.64 11.76
C ASP A 137 20.05 13.61 10.45
N ASP A 138 21.00 14.53 10.27
CA ASP A 138 21.79 14.68 9.04
C ASP A 138 22.56 13.42 8.68
N ALA A 139 23.02 12.66 9.67
CA ALA A 139 23.73 11.39 9.45
C ALA A 139 22.87 10.30 8.78
N LEU A 140 21.54 10.42 8.83
CA LEU A 140 20.62 9.47 8.16
C LEU A 140 20.51 9.74 6.66
N TRP A 141 20.79 10.97 6.20
CA TRP A 141 20.56 11.35 4.82
C TRP A 141 21.66 10.82 3.87
N SER A 142 21.20 10.31 2.72
CA SER A 142 22.09 10.09 1.59
C SER A 142 22.56 11.43 1.03
N GLN A 143 23.71 11.42 0.35
CA GLN A 143 24.10 12.57 -0.45
C GLN A 143 23.01 12.92 -1.47
N PRO A 144 22.72 14.20 -1.73
CA PRO A 144 21.79 14.62 -2.77
C PRO A 144 22.17 14.02 -4.12
N SER A 145 21.19 13.48 -4.83
CA SER A 145 21.44 12.83 -6.12
C SER A 145 21.46 13.80 -7.30
N GLY A 146 20.91 15.00 -7.14
CA GLY A 146 20.68 15.95 -8.23
C GLY A 146 19.53 15.55 -9.18
N LEU A 147 18.90 14.39 -8.96
CA LEU A 147 17.81 13.88 -9.81
C LEU A 147 16.44 14.51 -9.49
N TYR A 148 16.31 15.12 -8.34
CA TYR A 148 15.05 15.68 -7.83
C TYR A 148 15.22 17.17 -7.53
N PRO A 149 14.96 18.06 -8.50
CA PRO A 149 15.14 19.50 -8.31
C PRO A 149 14.11 20.09 -7.36
N TRP A 150 14.57 20.91 -6.43
CA TRP A 150 13.73 21.75 -5.57
C TRP A 150 13.23 22.96 -6.37
N ARG A 151 11.97 23.34 -6.17
CA ARG A 151 11.32 24.45 -6.89
C ARG A 151 10.93 25.61 -5.98
N HIS A 152 10.43 25.30 -4.79
CA HIS A 152 9.81 26.28 -3.89
C HIS A 152 10.52 26.39 -2.55
N TYR A 153 11.04 25.27 -2.04
CA TYR A 153 11.66 25.19 -0.72
C TYR A 153 13.17 25.02 -0.87
N HIS A 154 13.95 25.83 -0.13
CA HIS A 154 15.41 25.82 -0.25
C HIS A 154 16.12 25.72 1.11
N ASN A 155 15.42 26.06 2.21
CA ASN A 155 15.98 26.07 3.55
C ASN A 155 15.20 25.09 4.44
N ASN A 156 15.90 24.46 5.37
CA ASN A 156 15.33 23.54 6.37
C ASN A 156 14.51 22.40 5.78
N VAL A 157 14.84 21.99 4.54
CA VAL A 157 14.08 20.96 3.79
C VAL A 157 14.12 19.60 4.47
N ASN A 158 15.08 19.35 5.33
CA ASN A 158 15.20 18.12 6.11
C ASN A 158 14.56 18.19 7.49
N THR A 159 13.90 19.32 7.83
CA THR A 159 13.05 19.46 9.02
C THR A 159 11.59 19.27 8.65
N PHE A 160 11.01 18.06 8.89
CA PHE A 160 9.63 17.74 8.52
C PHE A 160 9.07 16.54 9.28
N ALA A 161 7.74 16.40 9.25
CA ALA A 161 7.05 15.16 9.54
C ALA A 161 6.70 14.45 8.22
N GLY A 162 7.12 13.20 8.08
CA GLY A 162 6.83 12.35 6.92
C GLY A 162 5.53 11.57 7.11
N LYS A 163 4.62 11.61 6.14
CA LYS A 163 3.39 10.79 6.15
C LYS A 163 3.64 9.46 5.42
N PRO A 164 3.79 8.32 6.15
CA PRO A 164 4.14 7.04 5.53
C PRO A 164 2.98 6.51 4.69
N VAL A 165 3.29 5.93 3.53
CA VAL A 165 2.27 5.35 2.63
C VAL A 165 2.42 3.85 2.49
N GLU A 166 2.81 3.35 1.34
CA GLU A 166 3.04 1.91 1.14
C GLU A 166 4.46 1.54 1.61
N SER A 167 4.76 0.25 1.71
CA SER A 167 6.11 -0.21 2.06
C SER A 167 6.47 -1.53 1.39
N THR A 168 7.76 -1.82 1.33
CA THR A 168 8.31 -3.08 0.81
C THR A 168 9.55 -3.48 1.60
N PHE A 169 9.80 -4.79 1.69
CA PHE A 169 11.03 -5.30 2.29
C PHE A 169 12.12 -5.48 1.25
N SER A 170 13.36 -5.42 1.71
CA SER A 170 14.55 -5.83 0.97
C SER A 170 15.50 -6.64 1.85
N HIS A 171 16.52 -7.27 1.23
CA HIS A 171 17.55 -8.04 1.94
C HIS A 171 16.94 -9.07 2.90
N ASN A 172 16.04 -9.92 2.37
CA ASN A 172 15.34 -10.97 3.11
C ASN A 172 14.62 -10.45 4.37
N GLY A 173 13.96 -9.29 4.25
CA GLY A 173 13.23 -8.66 5.35
C GLY A 173 14.07 -7.73 6.23
N ARG A 174 15.40 -7.71 6.09
CA ARG A 174 16.28 -6.89 6.93
C ARG A 174 15.91 -5.41 6.94
N TYR A 175 15.46 -4.88 5.81
CA TYR A 175 15.12 -3.47 5.68
C TYR A 175 13.71 -3.28 5.14
N LEU A 176 12.96 -2.38 5.77
CA LEU A 176 11.64 -1.93 5.34
C LEU A 176 11.75 -0.51 4.75
N TRP A 177 11.33 -0.36 3.50
CA TRP A 177 11.32 0.90 2.77
C TRP A 177 9.96 1.57 2.92
N VAL A 178 9.94 2.82 3.40
CA VAL A 178 8.71 3.57 3.71
C VAL A 178 8.77 4.95 3.07
N PRO A 179 8.20 5.13 1.87
CA PRO A 179 8.10 6.46 1.25
C PRO A 179 7.07 7.33 1.95
N TYR A 180 7.33 8.64 1.97
CA TYR A 180 6.43 9.63 2.54
C TYR A 180 5.59 10.29 1.47
N TYR A 181 4.28 10.32 1.67
CA TYR A 181 3.32 11.00 0.80
C TYR A 181 3.78 12.42 0.42
N ARG A 182 4.28 13.16 1.42
CA ARG A 182 4.90 14.48 1.27
C ARG A 182 5.65 14.84 2.55
N ARG A 183 6.49 15.84 2.50
CA ARG A 183 7.02 16.54 3.68
C ARG A 183 5.93 17.47 4.24
N SER A 184 5.86 17.66 5.54
CA SER A 184 4.74 18.36 6.22
C SER A 184 4.54 19.80 5.75
N PHE A 185 5.59 20.49 5.33
CA PHE A 185 5.53 21.87 4.85
C PHE A 185 5.05 21.99 3.39
N ASP A 186 5.18 20.94 2.58
CA ASP A 186 4.80 20.93 1.16
C ASP A 186 3.37 20.41 0.98
N ILE A 187 2.39 21.25 1.27
CA ILE A 187 0.97 20.87 1.24
C ILE A 187 0.49 20.45 -0.15
N ASN A 188 1.09 20.98 -1.20
CA ASN A 188 0.74 20.67 -2.59
C ASN A 188 1.56 19.53 -3.19
N ALA A 189 2.53 18.98 -2.46
CA ALA A 189 3.44 17.92 -2.91
C ALA A 189 4.09 18.26 -4.27
N GLN A 190 4.68 19.46 -4.35
CA GLN A 190 5.32 19.98 -5.56
C GLN A 190 6.80 19.69 -5.62
N ASP A 191 7.43 19.64 -4.46
CA ASP A 191 8.87 19.46 -4.29
C ASP A 191 9.22 18.00 -3.92
N PRO A 192 10.50 17.63 -3.93
CA PRO A 192 10.95 16.31 -3.55
C PRO A 192 10.44 15.87 -2.17
N SER A 193 9.99 14.63 -2.09
CA SER A 193 9.67 13.97 -0.84
C SER A 193 10.88 13.13 -0.36
N ALA A 194 10.63 12.12 0.46
CA ALA A 194 11.67 11.23 0.95
C ALA A 194 11.13 9.80 1.14
N VAL A 195 12.07 8.85 1.23
CA VAL A 195 11.83 7.49 1.69
C VAL A 195 12.74 7.19 2.88
N ALA A 196 12.16 6.60 3.94
CA ALA A 196 12.94 6.06 5.04
C ALA A 196 13.24 4.58 4.81
N VAL A 197 14.39 4.16 5.30
CA VAL A 197 14.78 2.76 5.43
C VAL A 197 14.84 2.42 6.92
N ILE A 198 14.03 1.46 7.32
CA ILE A 198 13.95 0.97 8.69
C ILE A 198 14.70 -0.36 8.76
N ASP A 199 15.65 -0.48 9.68
CA ASP A 199 16.26 -1.76 10.05
C ASP A 199 15.27 -2.53 10.93
N THR A 200 14.76 -3.64 10.44
CA THR A 200 13.73 -4.44 11.12
C THR A 200 14.23 -5.17 12.38
N ARG A 201 15.53 -5.31 12.57
CA ARG A 201 16.10 -5.89 13.80
C ARG A 201 16.06 -4.91 14.97
N SER A 202 16.29 -3.63 14.68
CA SER A 202 16.30 -2.56 15.70
C SER A 202 15.01 -1.74 15.74
N ASP A 203 14.15 -1.88 14.73
CA ASP A 203 12.96 -1.03 14.50
C ASP A 203 13.31 0.47 14.51
N LYS A 204 14.44 0.84 13.84
CA LYS A 204 14.92 2.22 13.74
C LYS A 204 15.13 2.63 12.29
N VAL A 205 14.89 3.90 11.99
CA VAL A 205 15.32 4.50 10.71
C VAL A 205 16.84 4.54 10.67
N VAL A 206 17.42 3.96 9.62
CA VAL A 206 18.87 3.90 9.41
C VAL A 206 19.34 4.69 8.19
N ARG A 207 18.40 5.08 7.30
CA ARG A 207 18.70 5.85 6.10
C ARG A 207 17.50 6.66 5.66
N LEU A 208 17.76 7.85 5.13
CA LEU A 208 16.79 8.69 4.42
C LEU A 208 17.33 8.98 3.02
N MET A 209 16.48 8.87 2.02
CA MET A 209 16.83 9.19 0.64
C MET A 209 15.74 10.07 0.01
N GLU A 210 16.14 10.93 -0.92
CA GLU A 210 15.18 11.75 -1.67
C GLU A 210 14.28 10.89 -2.57
N THR A 211 13.09 11.39 -2.86
CA THR A 211 12.19 10.84 -3.90
C THR A 211 11.60 11.99 -4.70
N GLY A 212 11.03 11.68 -5.85
CA GLY A 212 10.16 12.63 -6.53
C GLY A 212 8.93 13.00 -5.70
N PRO A 213 8.13 13.96 -6.15
CA PRO A 213 6.97 14.46 -5.41
C PRO A 213 5.87 13.40 -5.33
N LEU A 214 5.25 13.30 -4.17
CA LEU A 214 4.09 12.47 -3.90
C LEU A 214 4.31 10.99 -4.26
N PRO A 215 5.34 10.33 -3.67
CA PRO A 215 5.52 8.89 -3.87
C PRO A 215 4.31 8.13 -3.32
N LYS A 216 3.89 7.08 -4.01
CA LYS A 216 2.69 6.28 -3.63
C LYS A 216 2.97 4.80 -3.48
N MET A 217 3.90 4.27 -4.25
CA MET A 217 4.21 2.84 -4.22
C MET A 217 5.70 2.64 -4.27
N VAL A 218 6.15 1.60 -3.61
CA VAL A 218 7.53 1.15 -3.58
C VAL A 218 7.56 -0.36 -3.78
N SER A 219 8.52 -0.85 -4.56
CA SER A 219 8.72 -2.28 -4.81
C SER A 219 10.19 -2.61 -4.88
N THR A 220 10.54 -3.77 -4.35
CA THR A 220 11.88 -4.36 -4.48
C THR A 220 11.88 -5.37 -5.63
N SER A 221 12.93 -5.37 -6.45
CA SER A 221 13.14 -6.36 -7.49
C SER A 221 13.32 -7.77 -6.90
N PRO A 222 12.88 -8.83 -7.59
CA PRO A 222 13.04 -10.21 -7.11
C PRO A 222 14.48 -10.61 -6.78
N ASP A 223 15.48 -10.05 -7.50
CA ASP A 223 16.89 -10.28 -7.21
C ASP A 223 17.43 -9.45 -6.02
N GLY A 224 16.59 -8.62 -5.40
CA GLY A 224 16.96 -7.80 -4.25
C GLY A 224 17.93 -6.66 -4.53
N LYS A 225 18.18 -6.29 -5.80
CA LYS A 225 19.20 -5.31 -6.18
C LYS A 225 18.69 -3.92 -6.51
N THR A 226 17.37 -3.78 -6.71
CA THR A 226 16.76 -2.52 -7.11
C THR A 226 15.49 -2.25 -6.30
N VAL A 227 15.34 -1.03 -5.83
CA VAL A 227 14.07 -0.51 -5.32
C VAL A 227 13.53 0.49 -6.33
N ALA A 228 12.26 0.34 -6.69
CA ALA A 228 11.52 1.26 -7.54
C ALA A 228 10.48 2.02 -6.73
N ILE A 229 10.38 3.33 -6.93
CA ILE A 229 9.40 4.20 -6.27
C ILE A 229 8.63 4.95 -7.35
N SER A 230 7.31 4.75 -7.40
CA SER A 230 6.43 5.48 -8.31
C SER A 230 5.98 6.80 -7.69
N HIS A 231 6.18 7.90 -8.43
CA HIS A 231 5.80 9.24 -8.03
C HIS A 231 4.48 9.62 -8.70
N TRP A 232 3.42 9.58 -7.92
CA TRP A 232 2.09 10.02 -8.33
C TRP A 232 2.08 11.49 -8.78
N GLY A 233 2.94 12.29 -8.13
CA GLY A 233 2.93 13.74 -8.27
C GLY A 233 3.35 14.26 -9.63
N ASN A 234 4.23 13.58 -10.35
CA ASN A 234 4.83 14.11 -11.58
C ASN A 234 4.99 13.10 -12.72
N ASN A 235 4.38 11.91 -12.63
CA ASN A 235 4.48 10.83 -13.61
C ASN A 235 5.91 10.29 -13.80
N THR A 236 6.69 10.18 -12.73
CA THR A 236 8.02 9.59 -12.79
C THR A 236 8.15 8.36 -11.92
N VAL A 237 9.18 7.56 -12.20
CA VAL A 237 9.59 6.41 -11.39
C VAL A 237 11.06 6.55 -11.07
N GLY A 238 11.42 6.56 -9.79
CA GLY A 238 12.80 6.54 -9.33
C GLY A 238 13.29 5.12 -9.12
N LEU A 239 14.53 4.84 -9.51
CA LEU A 239 15.21 3.57 -9.27
C LEU A 239 16.41 3.80 -8.35
N ILE A 240 16.55 2.96 -7.33
CA ILE A 240 17.63 2.98 -6.35
C ILE A 240 18.38 1.66 -6.45
N ASP A 241 19.72 1.72 -6.56
CA ASP A 241 20.57 0.56 -6.44
C ASP A 241 20.75 0.19 -4.97
N ILE A 242 20.42 -1.04 -4.66
CA ILE A 242 20.54 -1.63 -3.33
C ILE A 242 21.30 -2.94 -3.35
N SER A 243 22.13 -3.14 -4.35
CA SER A 243 22.89 -4.39 -4.53
C SER A 243 23.92 -4.63 -3.42
N SER A 244 24.37 -3.58 -2.75
CA SER A 244 25.21 -3.69 -1.56
C SER A 244 24.39 -4.08 -0.33
N GLY A 245 24.98 -4.87 0.57
CA GLY A 245 24.41 -5.17 1.88
C GLY A 245 24.44 -4.01 2.89
N LYS A 246 25.07 -2.89 2.52
CA LYS A 246 25.28 -1.73 3.40
C LYS A 246 24.43 -0.54 2.97
N PRO A 247 23.51 -0.06 3.82
CA PRO A 247 22.63 1.06 3.49
C PRO A 247 23.36 2.33 3.04
N GLU A 248 24.54 2.60 3.58
CA GLU A 248 25.36 3.78 3.25
C GLU A 248 25.88 3.78 1.80
N GLU A 249 25.96 2.62 1.15
CA GLU A 249 26.44 2.47 -0.23
C GLU A 249 25.29 2.55 -1.26
N TRP A 250 24.03 2.53 -0.82
CA TRP A 250 22.89 2.61 -1.72
C TRP A 250 22.76 4.00 -2.34
N HIS A 251 22.40 4.04 -3.61
CA HIS A 251 22.34 5.30 -4.35
C HIS A 251 21.27 5.29 -5.42
N HIS A 252 20.84 6.47 -5.81
CA HIS A 252 19.90 6.63 -6.93
C HIS A 252 20.58 6.26 -8.25
N LYS A 253 19.92 5.42 -9.06
CA LYS A 253 20.37 5.09 -10.42
C LYS A 253 19.85 6.10 -11.42
N MET A 254 18.54 6.35 -11.40
CA MET A 254 17.88 7.21 -12.37
C MET A 254 16.43 7.53 -11.98
N VAL A 255 15.86 8.46 -12.73
CA VAL A 255 14.43 8.77 -12.75
C VAL A 255 13.93 8.63 -14.18
N LEU A 256 12.88 7.85 -14.38
CA LEU A 256 12.24 7.61 -15.66
C LEU A 256 10.88 8.31 -15.71
N THR A 257 10.59 8.97 -16.81
CA THR A 257 9.33 9.65 -17.04
C THR A 257 8.36 8.73 -17.79
N VAL A 258 7.13 8.62 -17.29
CA VAL A 258 6.02 7.93 -17.98
C VAL A 258 5.30 8.94 -18.88
N ASP A 259 5.43 8.75 -20.20
CA ASP A 259 4.95 9.60 -21.28
C ASP A 259 5.42 11.07 -21.18
N ARG A 260 5.01 11.78 -20.13
CA ARG A 260 5.40 13.18 -19.89
C ARG A 260 5.51 13.48 -18.40
N GLN A 261 6.52 14.22 -18.03
CA GLN A 261 6.63 14.80 -16.69
C GLN A 261 5.65 15.97 -16.54
N LEU A 262 4.97 16.04 -15.40
CA LEU A 262 4.07 17.16 -15.12
C LEU A 262 4.88 18.40 -14.72
N ASP A 263 4.44 19.56 -15.17
CA ASP A 263 4.86 20.81 -14.58
C ASP A 263 4.15 20.99 -13.23
N LEU A 264 4.94 21.23 -12.17
CA LEU A 264 4.46 21.39 -10.80
C LEU A 264 4.58 22.84 -10.31
N ASN A 265 4.71 23.79 -11.19
CA ASN A 265 4.87 25.18 -10.83
C ASN A 265 3.53 25.83 -10.43
N TYR A 266 3.03 25.44 -9.26
CA TYR A 266 1.82 26.01 -8.67
C TYR A 266 2.19 27.05 -7.60
N PRO A 267 1.45 28.17 -7.51
CA PRO A 267 1.65 29.13 -6.41
C PRO A 267 1.48 28.48 -5.03
N LEU A 268 2.38 28.76 -4.08
CA LEU A 268 2.36 28.16 -2.74
C LEU A 268 1.09 28.45 -1.95
N ASN A 269 0.45 29.60 -2.20
CA ASN A 269 -0.79 30.02 -1.53
C ASN A 269 -2.07 29.41 -2.13
N ARG A 270 -1.95 28.61 -3.21
CA ARG A 270 -3.09 27.97 -3.88
C ARG A 270 -3.12 26.49 -3.52
N SER A 271 -4.25 26.02 -2.99
CA SER A 271 -4.49 24.59 -2.82
C SER A 271 -4.62 23.90 -4.18
N VAL A 272 -3.98 22.76 -4.34
CA VAL A 272 -4.00 21.93 -5.55
C VAL A 272 -4.56 20.56 -5.20
N ASP A 273 -5.59 20.13 -5.95
CA ASP A 273 -6.11 18.76 -5.84
C ASP A 273 -5.16 17.79 -6.56
N ARG A 274 -4.23 17.23 -5.80
CA ARG A 274 -3.23 16.28 -6.32
C ARG A 274 -3.83 14.91 -6.64
N ASP A 275 -5.00 14.57 -6.15
CA ASP A 275 -5.66 13.32 -6.50
C ASP A 275 -6.26 13.37 -7.91
N ASN A 276 -6.78 14.53 -8.35
CA ASN A 276 -7.30 14.74 -9.69
C ASN A 276 -6.29 15.38 -10.66
N GLY A 277 -5.37 16.20 -10.16
CA GLY A 277 -4.37 16.93 -10.94
C GLY A 277 -3.05 16.20 -11.19
N SER A 278 -2.95 14.89 -10.96
CA SER A 278 -1.69 14.13 -11.04
C SER A 278 -1.51 13.33 -12.34
N GLY A 279 -2.12 13.75 -13.45
CA GLY A 279 -1.89 13.15 -14.76
C GLY A 279 -2.21 11.66 -14.81
N TYR A 280 -1.19 10.81 -14.97
CA TYR A 280 -1.38 9.36 -15.01
C TYR A 280 -1.59 8.73 -13.63
N ALA A 281 -1.32 9.46 -12.56
CA ALA A 281 -1.55 9.02 -11.20
C ALA A 281 -0.96 7.62 -10.95
N LEU A 282 0.37 7.50 -11.09
CA LEU A 282 1.11 6.24 -11.00
C LEU A 282 0.86 5.56 -9.65
N ARG A 283 0.58 4.24 -9.68
CA ARG A 283 0.17 3.50 -8.49
C ARG A 283 0.87 2.16 -8.37
N GLY A 284 0.11 1.05 -8.39
CA GLY A 284 0.67 -0.28 -8.23
C GLY A 284 1.91 -0.49 -9.09
N THR A 285 2.96 -1.02 -8.49
CA THR A 285 4.27 -1.15 -9.12
C THR A 285 4.79 -2.55 -8.80
N VAL A 286 5.16 -3.31 -9.81
CA VAL A 286 5.66 -4.68 -9.66
C VAL A 286 6.75 -4.98 -10.69
N PHE A 287 7.81 -5.66 -10.28
CA PHE A 287 8.82 -6.20 -11.19
C PHE A 287 8.34 -7.53 -11.78
N THR A 288 8.73 -7.80 -13.03
CA THR A 288 8.57 -9.15 -13.59
C THR A 288 9.53 -10.13 -12.90
N PRO A 289 9.17 -11.43 -12.80
CA PRO A 289 10.00 -12.43 -12.09
C PRO A 289 11.43 -12.56 -12.63
N ASP A 290 11.66 -12.24 -13.91
CA ASP A 290 12.97 -12.23 -14.56
C ASP A 290 13.82 -10.97 -14.28
N ASN A 291 13.36 -10.06 -13.42
CA ASN A 291 13.99 -8.76 -13.10
C ASN A 291 14.15 -7.81 -14.29
N ARG A 292 13.60 -8.15 -15.45
CA ARG A 292 13.82 -7.36 -16.66
C ARG A 292 12.92 -6.17 -16.78
N TYR A 293 11.66 -6.30 -16.40
CA TYR A 293 10.67 -5.23 -16.56
C TYR A 293 10.08 -4.79 -15.24
N LEU A 294 9.80 -3.50 -15.16
CA LEU A 294 8.95 -2.90 -14.14
C LEU A 294 7.61 -2.52 -14.78
N ILE A 295 6.53 -2.92 -14.15
CA ILE A 295 5.16 -2.69 -14.58
C ILE A 295 4.48 -1.75 -13.59
N VAL A 296 3.92 -0.63 -14.07
CA VAL A 296 3.35 0.42 -13.22
C VAL A 296 1.93 0.77 -13.65
N GLY A 297 0.97 0.63 -12.76
CA GLY A 297 -0.44 0.96 -13.01
C GLY A 297 -0.67 2.47 -13.09
N CYS A 298 -1.43 2.90 -14.08
CA CYS A 298 -1.86 4.27 -14.29
C CYS A 298 -3.35 4.40 -13.95
N MET A 299 -3.68 5.07 -12.84
CA MET A 299 -5.08 5.29 -12.44
C MET A 299 -5.77 6.38 -13.27
N GLY A 300 -5.04 7.44 -13.60
CA GLY A 300 -5.50 8.60 -14.36
C GLY A 300 -5.03 8.57 -15.81
N GLY A 301 -5.28 9.66 -16.55
CA GLY A 301 -4.74 9.90 -17.89
C GLY A 301 -5.17 8.88 -18.94
N GLY A 302 -6.38 8.33 -18.84
CA GLY A 302 -6.88 7.28 -19.74
C GLY A 302 -6.47 5.86 -19.29
N GLY A 303 -5.82 5.71 -18.15
CA GLY A 303 -5.46 4.42 -17.57
C GLY A 303 -4.30 3.74 -18.26
N GLY A 304 -4.28 2.40 -18.20
CA GLY A 304 -3.25 1.57 -18.77
C GLY A 304 -2.17 1.16 -17.77
N ILE A 305 -1.15 0.53 -18.29
CA ILE A 305 0.00 0.03 -17.51
C ILE A 305 1.28 0.48 -18.22
N ALA A 306 2.07 1.29 -17.56
CA ALA A 306 3.39 1.69 -18.01
C ALA A 306 4.38 0.52 -17.88
N VAL A 307 5.23 0.33 -18.88
CA VAL A 307 6.26 -0.72 -18.90
C VAL A 307 7.63 -0.10 -19.08
N ILE A 308 8.53 -0.45 -18.18
CA ILE A 308 9.92 0.02 -18.16
C ILE A 308 10.82 -1.19 -18.30
N ASP A 309 11.73 -1.19 -19.28
CA ASP A 309 12.83 -2.17 -19.40
C ASP A 309 13.97 -1.73 -18.48
N ILE A 310 14.19 -2.47 -17.40
CA ILE A 310 15.17 -2.15 -16.36
C ILE A 310 16.60 -2.36 -16.89
N GLN A 311 16.81 -3.38 -17.72
CA GLN A 311 18.14 -3.67 -18.31
C GLN A 311 18.55 -2.58 -19.30
N GLN A 312 17.61 -2.14 -20.15
CA GLN A 312 17.85 -1.06 -21.09
C GLN A 312 17.71 0.33 -20.48
N GLN A 313 17.21 0.40 -19.23
CA GLN A 313 16.94 1.65 -18.52
C GLN A 313 16.02 2.58 -19.33
N LYS A 314 14.96 2.00 -19.91
CA LYS A 314 14.12 2.68 -20.89
C LYS A 314 12.63 2.49 -20.59
N TYR A 315 11.89 3.58 -20.65
CA TYR A 315 10.44 3.53 -20.70
C TYR A 315 10.00 3.09 -22.10
N LEU A 316 9.22 2.00 -22.18
CA LEU A 316 8.76 1.43 -23.46
C LEU A 316 7.43 2.04 -23.92
N GLY A 317 6.54 2.39 -23.01
CA GLY A 317 5.21 2.87 -23.33
C GLY A 317 4.15 2.34 -22.36
N ARG A 318 2.86 2.57 -22.71
CA ARG A 318 1.72 2.07 -21.93
C ARG A 318 0.94 1.01 -22.69
N VAL A 319 0.72 -0.12 -22.04
CA VAL A 319 -0.25 -1.12 -22.51
C VAL A 319 -1.65 -0.67 -22.07
N LEU A 320 -2.57 -0.63 -23.02
CA LEU A 320 -3.98 -0.28 -22.88
C LEU A 320 -4.85 -1.54 -23.05
N GLY A 321 -6.18 -1.41 -22.86
CA GLY A 321 -7.16 -2.47 -23.11
C GLY A 321 -7.72 -3.16 -21.86
N MET A 322 -7.15 -2.88 -20.66
CA MET A 322 -7.78 -3.20 -19.39
C MET A 322 -8.79 -2.11 -19.01
N MET A 323 -9.64 -2.39 -18.02
CA MET A 323 -10.53 -1.37 -17.46
C MET A 323 -9.71 -0.22 -16.85
N SER A 324 -10.25 1.00 -16.90
CA SER A 324 -9.62 2.18 -16.32
C SER A 324 -9.55 2.12 -14.79
N ASN A 325 -8.70 2.95 -14.20
CA ASN A 325 -8.51 3.05 -12.75
C ASN A 325 -7.77 1.85 -12.14
N VAL A 326 -6.70 1.40 -12.83
CA VAL A 326 -5.78 0.36 -12.34
C VAL A 326 -5.10 0.84 -11.06
N ARG A 327 -5.32 0.14 -9.95
CA ARG A 327 -4.83 0.60 -8.65
C ARG A 327 -3.70 -0.22 -8.06
N HIS A 328 -3.82 -1.54 -8.07
CA HIS A 328 -2.81 -2.45 -7.55
C HIS A 328 -2.55 -3.57 -8.54
N LEU A 329 -1.33 -4.10 -8.53
CA LEU A 329 -0.90 -5.17 -9.40
C LEU A 329 -0.19 -6.25 -8.60
N VAL A 330 -0.42 -7.51 -8.97
CA VAL A 330 0.28 -8.68 -8.43
C VAL A 330 0.61 -9.61 -9.59
N ILE A 331 1.80 -10.19 -9.56
CA ILE A 331 2.18 -11.27 -10.49
C ILE A 331 2.28 -12.56 -9.68
N SER A 332 1.58 -13.59 -10.12
CA SER A 332 1.63 -14.93 -9.51
C SER A 332 1.26 -16.00 -10.51
N ASN A 333 1.91 -17.17 -10.43
CA ASN A 333 1.62 -18.35 -11.24
C ASN A 333 1.50 -18.03 -12.75
N GLY A 334 2.39 -17.16 -13.25
CA GLY A 334 2.41 -16.77 -14.67
C GLY A 334 1.29 -15.83 -15.11
N TYR A 335 0.53 -15.25 -14.19
CA TYR A 335 -0.53 -14.26 -14.47
C TYR A 335 -0.19 -12.90 -13.88
N LEU A 336 -0.61 -11.85 -14.59
CA LEU A 336 -0.70 -10.49 -14.08
C LEU A 336 -2.14 -10.23 -13.62
N TYR A 337 -2.32 -9.87 -12.35
CA TYR A 337 -3.59 -9.52 -11.73
C TYR A 337 -3.66 -8.03 -11.44
N LEU A 338 -4.81 -7.43 -11.67
CA LEU A 338 -5.09 -6.01 -11.47
C LEU A 338 -6.28 -5.82 -10.55
N SER A 339 -6.23 -4.84 -9.66
CA SER A 339 -7.45 -4.30 -9.04
C SER A 339 -7.90 -3.06 -9.80
N ILE A 340 -9.17 -3.01 -10.16
CA ILE A 340 -9.84 -1.90 -10.82
C ILE A 340 -10.74 -1.19 -9.81
N ASN A 341 -10.23 -0.09 -9.26
CA ASN A 341 -10.87 0.53 -8.09
C ASN A 341 -12.27 1.08 -8.40
N GLY A 342 -12.42 1.86 -9.47
CA GLY A 342 -13.72 2.44 -9.83
C GLY A 342 -14.77 1.41 -10.21
N GLY A 343 -14.36 0.34 -10.89
CA GLY A 343 -15.25 -0.73 -11.37
C GLY A 343 -15.60 -1.77 -10.31
N GLY A 344 -14.80 -1.91 -9.25
CA GLY A 344 -14.95 -3.02 -8.30
C GLY A 344 -14.68 -4.38 -8.96
N VAL A 345 -13.57 -4.47 -9.69
CA VAL A 345 -13.23 -5.67 -10.49
C VAL A 345 -11.79 -6.08 -10.21
N VAL A 346 -11.54 -7.37 -10.14
CA VAL A 346 -10.21 -7.97 -10.30
C VAL A 346 -10.11 -8.48 -11.74
N GLN A 347 -9.08 -8.02 -12.46
CA GLN A 347 -8.78 -8.50 -13.82
C GLN A 347 -7.52 -9.34 -13.80
N ARG A 348 -7.40 -10.30 -14.71
CA ARG A 348 -6.13 -10.98 -14.97
C ARG A 348 -5.91 -11.26 -16.45
N MET A 349 -4.64 -11.46 -16.81
CA MET A 349 -4.25 -12.07 -18.08
C MET A 349 -2.92 -12.83 -17.90
N PRO A 350 -2.60 -13.81 -18.76
CA PRO A 350 -1.29 -14.45 -18.73
C PRO A 350 -0.18 -13.41 -18.91
N LEU A 351 0.81 -13.42 -18.01
CA LEU A 351 1.93 -12.46 -18.07
C LEU A 351 2.68 -12.54 -19.40
N LYS A 352 2.85 -13.74 -19.95
CA LYS A 352 3.50 -13.94 -21.27
C LYS A 352 2.79 -13.17 -22.38
N ASP A 353 1.44 -13.17 -22.38
CA ASP A 353 0.63 -12.52 -23.41
C ASP A 353 0.66 -10.98 -23.23
N PHE A 354 0.58 -10.52 -21.97
CA PHE A 354 0.79 -9.11 -21.64
C PHE A 354 2.16 -8.61 -22.12
N MET A 355 3.22 -9.36 -21.80
CA MET A 355 4.60 -9.00 -22.20
C MET A 355 4.84 -9.12 -23.70
N ALA A 356 4.16 -10.02 -24.42
CA ALA A 356 4.21 -10.08 -25.87
C ALA A 356 3.69 -8.77 -26.50
N VAL A 357 2.57 -8.24 -25.97
CA VAL A 357 2.04 -6.93 -26.37
C VAL A 357 3.00 -5.79 -25.97
N ALA A 358 3.48 -5.81 -24.72
CA ALA A 358 4.37 -4.76 -24.21
C ALA A 358 5.67 -4.61 -25.04
N ARG A 359 6.27 -5.71 -25.46
CA ARG A 359 7.50 -5.73 -26.27
C ARG A 359 7.33 -5.21 -27.69
N THR A 360 6.10 -4.98 -28.16
CA THR A 360 5.88 -4.30 -29.46
C THR A 360 6.06 -2.80 -29.38
N MET A 361 6.17 -2.23 -28.17
CA MET A 361 6.44 -0.81 -27.95
C MET A 361 7.94 -0.54 -27.92
N ASP A 362 8.35 0.63 -28.39
CA ASP A 362 9.76 1.03 -28.49
C ASP A 362 10.11 2.30 -27.70
N GLY A 363 9.11 2.90 -27.04
CA GLY A 363 9.27 4.13 -26.24
C GLY A 363 9.45 5.41 -27.05
N THR A 364 9.43 5.33 -28.38
CA THR A 364 9.66 6.46 -29.28
C THR A 364 8.54 6.61 -30.32
N THR A 365 8.50 5.75 -31.33
CA THR A 365 7.49 5.77 -32.39
C THR A 365 6.22 5.05 -31.96
N ARG A 366 6.34 3.96 -31.20
CA ARG A 366 5.22 3.19 -30.68
C ARG A 366 5.21 3.22 -29.16
N LYS A 367 4.50 4.20 -28.58
CA LYS A 367 4.38 4.39 -27.13
C LYS A 367 3.12 3.76 -26.51
N THR A 368 2.24 3.17 -27.32
CA THR A 368 1.05 2.47 -26.82
C THR A 368 0.82 1.18 -27.58
N ALA A 369 0.31 0.18 -26.88
CA ALA A 369 -0.16 -1.09 -27.44
C ALA A 369 -1.40 -1.54 -26.68
N THR A 370 -2.25 -2.37 -27.28
CA THR A 370 -3.52 -2.79 -26.67
C THR A 370 -3.49 -4.28 -26.39
N ALA A 371 -3.58 -4.66 -25.12
CA ALA A 371 -3.81 -6.03 -24.68
C ALA A 371 -5.31 -6.33 -24.63
N ARG A 372 -5.68 -7.50 -25.13
CA ARG A 372 -7.08 -7.97 -25.20
C ARG A 372 -7.23 -9.25 -24.37
N ASN A 373 -8.48 -9.73 -24.22
CA ASN A 373 -8.79 -11.00 -23.54
C ASN A 373 -8.45 -11.00 -22.04
N TRP A 374 -8.75 -9.89 -21.36
CA TRP A 374 -8.72 -9.83 -19.91
C TRP A 374 -9.86 -10.65 -19.32
N GLU A 375 -9.56 -11.54 -18.39
CA GLU A 375 -10.57 -12.21 -17.57
C GLU A 375 -10.95 -11.31 -16.40
N ASN A 376 -12.24 -11.26 -16.06
CA ASN A 376 -12.81 -10.35 -15.06
C ASN A 376 -13.50 -11.11 -13.94
N CYS A 377 -13.30 -10.66 -12.71
CA CYS A 377 -14.07 -11.08 -11.56
C CYS A 377 -14.68 -9.83 -10.88
N ASN A 378 -16.00 -9.76 -10.83
CA ASN A 378 -16.68 -8.71 -10.07
C ASN A 378 -16.49 -8.96 -8.57
N VAL A 379 -16.05 -7.92 -7.87
CA VAL A 379 -15.92 -7.87 -6.42
C VAL A 379 -16.65 -6.62 -5.89
N GLY A 380 -16.44 -6.24 -4.65
CA GLY A 380 -17.05 -5.03 -4.11
C GLY A 380 -16.49 -3.75 -4.73
N LYS A 381 -17.34 -2.72 -4.86
CA LYS A 381 -16.90 -1.39 -5.33
C LYS A 381 -15.72 -0.88 -4.50
N GLY A 382 -14.79 -0.26 -5.18
CA GLY A 382 -13.58 0.24 -4.57
C GLY A 382 -12.50 -0.82 -4.39
N ALA A 383 -12.39 -1.83 -5.28
CA ALA A 383 -11.30 -2.81 -5.26
C ALA A 383 -9.96 -2.08 -5.27
N ARG A 384 -9.21 -2.17 -4.15
CA ARG A 384 -8.05 -1.32 -3.91
C ARG A 384 -6.76 -2.14 -3.87
N THR A 385 -6.41 -2.67 -2.73
CA THR A 385 -5.25 -3.52 -2.56
C THR A 385 -5.67 -4.96 -2.70
N ILE A 386 -4.93 -5.72 -3.47
CA ILE A 386 -5.09 -7.16 -3.63
C ILE A 386 -3.81 -7.84 -3.16
N SER A 387 -3.95 -8.99 -2.51
CA SER A 387 -2.87 -9.91 -2.21
C SER A 387 -3.32 -11.32 -2.58
N ILE A 388 -2.36 -12.18 -2.89
CA ILE A 388 -2.64 -13.53 -3.35
C ILE A 388 -2.09 -14.54 -2.34
N SER A 389 -2.83 -15.64 -2.10
CA SER A 389 -2.34 -16.72 -1.26
C SER A 389 -1.02 -17.28 -1.80
N PRO A 390 -0.11 -17.78 -0.94
CA PRO A 390 1.19 -18.27 -1.38
C PRO A 390 1.13 -19.39 -2.44
N ASP A 391 0.04 -20.18 -2.44
CA ASP A 391 -0.24 -21.21 -3.44
C ASP A 391 -0.88 -20.66 -4.72
N GLY A 392 -1.17 -19.36 -4.76
CA GLY A 392 -1.79 -18.71 -5.90
C GLY A 392 -3.26 -19.06 -6.14
N ARG A 393 -3.94 -19.80 -5.23
CA ARG A 393 -5.34 -20.22 -5.42
C ARG A 393 -6.35 -19.13 -5.16
N TYR A 394 -6.08 -18.23 -4.23
CA TYR A 394 -7.05 -17.23 -3.80
C TYR A 394 -6.44 -15.82 -3.80
N ILE A 395 -7.19 -14.87 -4.34
CA ILE A 395 -6.91 -13.45 -4.20
C ILE A 395 -7.83 -12.87 -3.12
N PHE A 396 -7.25 -12.09 -2.22
CA PHE A 396 -7.97 -11.29 -1.25
C PHE A 396 -7.98 -9.84 -1.75
N ALA A 397 -9.16 -9.24 -1.90
CA ALA A 397 -9.36 -7.90 -2.42
C ALA A 397 -10.03 -7.00 -1.38
N ALA A 398 -9.32 -5.99 -0.91
CA ALA A 398 -9.86 -4.96 -0.03
C ALA A 398 -10.71 -3.99 -0.85
N CYS A 399 -12.03 -3.97 -0.60
CA CYS A 399 -13.01 -3.18 -1.32
C CYS A 399 -13.49 -2.00 -0.46
N ASN A 400 -12.85 -0.83 -0.65
CA ASN A 400 -12.97 0.29 0.28
C ASN A 400 -14.35 0.97 0.30
N ASN A 401 -15.10 0.94 -0.80
CA ASN A 401 -16.40 1.59 -0.86
C ASN A 401 -17.52 0.79 -0.17
N VAL A 402 -17.33 -0.52 -0.01
CA VAL A 402 -18.29 -1.43 0.63
C VAL A 402 -17.81 -1.96 1.97
N SER A 403 -16.59 -1.60 2.40
CA SER A 403 -15.98 -2.07 3.66
C SER A 403 -15.98 -3.59 3.80
N GLN A 404 -15.50 -4.27 2.76
CA GLN A 404 -15.43 -5.73 2.68
C GLN A 404 -14.10 -6.19 2.11
N VAL A 405 -13.72 -7.42 2.45
CA VAL A 405 -12.67 -8.18 1.77
C VAL A 405 -13.36 -9.29 0.99
N TYR A 406 -13.13 -9.33 -0.31
CA TYR A 406 -13.59 -10.37 -1.21
C TYR A 406 -12.51 -11.41 -1.41
N VAL A 407 -12.92 -12.67 -1.46
CA VAL A 407 -12.06 -13.80 -1.79
C VAL A 407 -12.39 -14.28 -3.20
N VAL A 408 -11.40 -14.28 -4.08
CA VAL A 408 -11.54 -14.69 -5.48
C VAL A 408 -10.77 -15.99 -5.69
N ASP A 409 -11.42 -17.01 -6.18
CA ASP A 409 -10.77 -18.23 -6.66
C ASP A 409 -10.10 -17.95 -8.01
N THR A 410 -8.79 -18.12 -8.07
CA THR A 410 -8.00 -17.81 -9.27
C THR A 410 -8.22 -18.81 -10.39
N LYS A 411 -8.62 -20.05 -10.12
CA LYS A 411 -8.89 -21.04 -11.15
C LYS A 411 -10.13 -20.67 -11.97
N THR A 412 -11.19 -20.22 -11.27
CA THR A 412 -12.48 -19.92 -11.88
C THR A 412 -12.70 -18.45 -12.18
N MET A 413 -11.87 -17.55 -11.63
CA MET A 413 -12.06 -16.10 -11.63
C MET A 413 -13.44 -15.69 -11.12
N LYS A 414 -13.88 -16.31 -10.03
CA LYS A 414 -15.14 -16.00 -9.34
C LYS A 414 -14.88 -15.60 -7.90
N ALA A 415 -15.64 -14.63 -7.39
CA ALA A 415 -15.70 -14.35 -5.97
C ALA A 415 -16.43 -15.50 -5.27
N VAL A 416 -15.79 -16.14 -4.30
CA VAL A 416 -16.32 -17.32 -3.60
C VAL A 416 -16.89 -17.00 -2.23
N CYS A 417 -16.43 -15.95 -1.59
CA CYS A 417 -17.02 -15.37 -0.39
C CYS A 417 -16.53 -13.93 -0.16
N HIS A 418 -17.10 -13.25 0.83
CA HIS A 418 -16.63 -11.95 1.29
C HIS A 418 -16.93 -11.78 2.78
N ILE A 419 -16.14 -10.95 3.45
CA ILE A 419 -16.29 -10.68 4.89
C ILE A 419 -16.25 -9.18 5.15
N GLY A 420 -17.00 -8.73 6.16
CA GLY A 420 -16.96 -7.34 6.62
C GLY A 420 -15.61 -6.97 7.23
N VAL A 421 -15.20 -5.74 7.04
CA VAL A 421 -13.99 -5.12 7.61
C VAL A 421 -14.33 -3.72 8.11
N ASP A 422 -13.54 -3.14 9.00
CA ASP A 422 -13.76 -1.76 9.42
C ASP A 422 -13.77 -0.79 8.23
N SER A 423 -14.43 0.35 8.39
CA SER A 423 -14.74 1.27 7.30
C SER A 423 -13.51 1.69 6.49
N TYR A 424 -13.63 1.66 5.18
CA TYR A 424 -12.67 2.11 4.21
C TYR A 424 -11.33 1.35 4.27
N PRO A 425 -11.31 0.03 3.99
CA PRO A 425 -10.09 -0.75 3.93
C PRO A 425 -9.15 -0.25 2.82
N VAL A 426 -7.84 -0.23 3.11
CA VAL A 426 -6.86 0.39 2.20
C VAL A 426 -5.62 -0.45 1.97
N GLY A 427 -5.04 -1.02 3.00
CA GLY A 427 -3.90 -1.93 2.93
C GLY A 427 -4.34 -3.34 3.23
N LEU A 428 -3.69 -4.31 2.61
CA LEU A 428 -3.93 -5.73 2.82
C LEU A 428 -2.65 -6.50 2.55
N ASP A 429 -2.34 -7.45 3.44
CA ASP A 429 -1.26 -8.39 3.26
C ASP A 429 -1.65 -9.77 3.77
N ILE A 430 -0.96 -10.81 3.30
CA ILE A 430 -1.19 -12.21 3.67
C ILE A 430 0.09 -12.84 4.21
N SER A 431 -0.03 -13.65 5.25
CA SER A 431 1.12 -14.38 5.81
C SER A 431 1.71 -15.39 4.81
N SER A 432 3.01 -15.65 4.94
CA SER A 432 3.75 -16.57 4.06
C SER A 432 3.23 -18.01 4.08
N ASP A 433 2.49 -18.40 5.12
CA ASP A 433 1.81 -19.69 5.22
C ASP A 433 0.35 -19.65 4.70
N GLY A 434 -0.13 -18.46 4.30
CA GLY A 434 -1.50 -18.24 3.81
C GLY A 434 -2.59 -18.29 4.87
N ARG A 435 -2.24 -18.46 6.15
CA ARG A 435 -3.22 -18.64 7.24
C ARG A 435 -3.80 -17.37 7.80
N TYR A 436 -3.17 -16.22 7.55
CA TYR A 436 -3.62 -14.95 8.09
C TYR A 436 -3.67 -13.87 7.02
N VAL A 437 -4.76 -13.11 7.01
CA VAL A 437 -4.94 -11.90 6.19
C VAL A 437 -5.09 -10.70 7.12
N PHE A 438 -4.25 -9.70 6.90
CA PHE A 438 -4.23 -8.47 7.67
C PHE A 438 -4.76 -7.32 6.82
N VAL A 439 -5.63 -6.50 7.37
CA VAL A 439 -6.28 -5.40 6.64
C VAL A 439 -6.25 -4.13 7.45
N THR A 440 -5.74 -3.04 6.88
CA THR A 440 -5.85 -1.71 7.47
C THR A 440 -7.07 -0.98 6.95
N SER A 441 -7.77 -0.24 7.82
CA SER A 441 -8.95 0.54 7.49
C SER A 441 -8.80 1.97 7.97
N GLN A 442 -8.87 2.94 7.05
CA GLN A 442 -8.66 4.36 7.37
C GLN A 442 -9.88 5.06 7.96
N GLY A 443 -11.07 4.54 7.73
CA GLY A 443 -12.31 5.26 7.97
C GLY A 443 -12.67 6.21 6.84
N ARG A 444 -13.85 6.80 6.93
CA ARG A 444 -14.35 7.77 5.97
C ARG A 444 -14.92 8.98 6.72
N SER A 445 -14.48 10.19 6.35
CA SER A 445 -14.92 11.44 7.00
C SER A 445 -14.80 11.39 8.54
N ASN A 446 -13.70 10.85 9.05
CA ASN A 446 -13.42 10.64 10.47
C ASN A 446 -14.38 9.65 11.18
N HIS A 447 -15.15 8.86 10.42
CA HIS A 447 -16.05 7.84 10.97
C HIS A 447 -15.58 6.44 10.63
N GLY A 448 -15.56 5.56 11.62
CA GLY A 448 -15.08 4.19 11.49
C GLY A 448 -13.59 4.12 11.11
N GLY A 449 -13.09 2.95 10.79
CA GLY A 449 -11.69 2.78 10.41
C GLY A 449 -10.72 2.96 11.57
N ASN A 450 -9.58 3.60 11.32
CA ASN A 450 -8.45 3.67 12.27
C ASN A 450 -8.17 2.31 12.92
N ALA A 451 -8.20 1.25 12.10
CA ALA A 451 -8.19 -0.12 12.57
C ALA A 451 -7.28 -1.01 11.72
N VAL A 452 -6.79 -2.06 12.36
CA VAL A 452 -6.18 -3.24 11.76
C VAL A 452 -7.05 -4.43 12.10
N ASN A 453 -7.56 -5.13 11.09
CA ASN A 453 -8.31 -6.37 11.24
C ASN A 453 -7.43 -7.54 10.86
N ILE A 454 -7.41 -8.60 11.67
CA ILE A 454 -6.63 -9.81 11.46
C ILE A 454 -7.60 -10.97 11.29
N TYR A 455 -7.55 -11.59 10.13
CA TYR A 455 -8.39 -12.74 9.79
C TYR A 455 -7.54 -14.00 9.75
N GLU A 456 -8.05 -15.07 10.35
CA GLU A 456 -7.56 -16.42 10.12
C GLU A 456 -8.26 -17.02 8.91
N VAL A 457 -7.49 -17.67 8.06
CA VAL A 457 -7.97 -18.37 6.87
C VAL A 457 -7.74 -19.87 7.06
N THR A 458 -8.80 -20.64 6.93
CA THR A 458 -8.73 -22.10 6.94
C THR A 458 -9.17 -22.67 5.59
N TYR A 459 -8.47 -23.69 5.13
CA TYR A 459 -8.71 -24.35 3.87
C TYR A 459 -9.13 -25.80 4.12
N LYS A 460 -10.20 -26.26 3.43
CA LYS A 460 -10.62 -27.68 3.46
C LYS A 460 -9.49 -28.61 3.03
N ASN A 461 -8.75 -28.17 2.00
CA ASN A 461 -7.54 -28.84 1.53
C ASN A 461 -6.40 -27.83 1.64
N PRO A 462 -5.68 -27.78 2.77
CA PRO A 462 -4.59 -26.82 2.92
C PRO A 462 -3.52 -27.08 1.85
N PRO A 463 -2.81 -26.05 1.42
CA PRO A 463 -1.72 -26.20 0.46
C PRO A 463 -0.69 -27.18 1.01
N SER A 464 -0.50 -28.30 0.29
CA SER A 464 0.57 -29.26 0.61
C SER A 464 1.91 -28.84 -0.01
N ALA A 465 1.89 -27.89 -0.91
CA ALA A 465 3.05 -27.45 -1.67
C ALA A 465 3.74 -26.29 -0.98
N ARG A 466 5.06 -26.33 -0.97
CA ARG A 466 5.91 -25.18 -0.68
C ARG A 466 5.94 -24.28 -1.89
N PHE A 467 6.09 -22.97 -1.65
CA PHE A 467 6.10 -21.99 -2.74
C PHE A 467 7.42 -21.22 -2.73
N CYS A 468 7.82 -20.75 -3.90
CA CYS A 468 8.95 -19.85 -4.03
C CYS A 468 8.66 -18.54 -3.29
N PRO A 469 9.52 -18.10 -2.35
CA PRO A 469 9.27 -16.88 -1.58
C PRO A 469 9.33 -15.60 -2.43
N ALA A 470 9.95 -15.66 -3.61
CA ALA A 470 10.08 -14.49 -4.48
C ALA A 470 8.91 -14.35 -5.45
N CYS A 471 8.36 -15.45 -6.00
CA CYS A 471 7.36 -15.37 -7.06
C CYS A 471 6.09 -16.20 -6.81
N GLY A 472 6.04 -16.95 -5.70
CA GLY A 472 4.89 -17.79 -5.37
C GLY A 472 4.75 -19.05 -6.24
N ALA A 473 5.72 -19.38 -7.10
CA ALA A 473 5.67 -20.59 -7.91
C ALA A 473 5.72 -21.85 -7.04
N PRO A 474 5.02 -22.93 -7.40
CA PRO A 474 5.09 -24.19 -6.68
C PRO A 474 6.53 -24.68 -6.55
N ARG A 475 6.89 -25.17 -5.38
CA ARG A 475 8.22 -25.67 -5.07
C ARG A 475 8.15 -27.06 -4.46
N THR A 476 9.03 -27.97 -4.91
CA THR A 476 9.33 -29.22 -4.22
C THR A 476 10.63 -29.10 -3.42
N ASP A 477 10.84 -30.00 -2.45
CA ASP A 477 12.06 -29.99 -1.63
C ASP A 477 13.32 -30.32 -2.42
N GLU A 478 13.17 -30.93 -3.59
CA GLU A 478 14.26 -31.33 -4.48
C GLU A 478 14.70 -30.18 -5.40
N MET A 479 13.89 -29.13 -5.54
CA MET A 479 14.23 -27.99 -6.39
C MET A 479 15.33 -27.14 -5.77
N LYS A 480 16.46 -27.06 -6.44
CA LYS A 480 17.58 -26.17 -6.05
C LYS A 480 17.40 -24.73 -6.49
N LYS A 481 16.53 -24.51 -7.46
CA LYS A 481 16.25 -23.20 -8.08
C LYS A 481 14.81 -23.10 -8.50
N CYS A 482 14.22 -21.92 -8.35
CA CYS A 482 12.88 -21.65 -8.86
C CYS A 482 12.86 -21.64 -10.39
N PRO A 483 12.02 -22.45 -11.06
CA PRO A 483 11.93 -22.47 -12.52
C PRO A 483 11.36 -21.16 -13.08
N GLU A 484 10.54 -20.45 -12.31
CA GLU A 484 9.85 -19.24 -12.77
C GLU A 484 10.69 -17.97 -12.62
N CYS A 485 11.32 -17.76 -11.46
CA CYS A 485 12.05 -16.51 -11.18
C CYS A 485 13.56 -16.68 -11.00
N GLY A 486 14.04 -17.92 -11.04
CA GLY A 486 15.47 -18.17 -10.92
C GLY A 486 16.06 -18.08 -9.51
N LEU A 487 15.25 -17.85 -8.47
CA LEU A 487 15.73 -17.79 -7.09
C LEU A 487 16.41 -19.12 -6.71
N GLN A 488 17.64 -19.05 -6.23
CA GLN A 488 18.36 -20.23 -5.72
C GLN A 488 17.83 -20.58 -4.33
N TYR A 489 17.57 -21.86 -4.08
CA TYR A 489 17.10 -22.37 -2.79
C TYR A 489 18.24 -22.97 -1.93
N GLU A 490 19.45 -23.08 -2.47
CA GLU A 490 20.62 -23.58 -1.73
C GLU A 490 20.95 -22.62 -0.57
N GLY A 491 21.16 -23.19 0.63
CA GLY A 491 21.39 -22.41 1.86
C GLY A 491 20.11 -21.90 2.55
N MET A 492 18.94 -22.37 2.16
CA MET A 492 17.67 -22.04 2.81
C MET A 492 17.10 -23.28 3.49
N THR A 493 17.09 -23.30 4.82
CA THR A 493 16.39 -24.35 5.59
C THR A 493 14.97 -23.90 5.89
N VAL A 494 13.99 -24.72 5.52
CA VAL A 494 12.58 -24.47 5.81
C VAL A 494 12.17 -25.28 7.03
N MET A 495 12.00 -24.63 8.17
CA MET A 495 11.35 -25.22 9.32
C MET A 495 9.95 -24.63 9.50
N ASN A 496 8.93 -25.49 9.48
CA ASN A 496 7.52 -25.13 9.74
C ASN A 496 7.00 -23.94 8.91
N GLY A 497 7.34 -23.90 7.61
CA GLY A 497 6.93 -22.80 6.72
C GLY A 497 7.79 -21.53 6.76
N ASN A 498 8.80 -21.47 7.62
CA ASN A 498 9.74 -20.35 7.70
C ASN A 498 11.07 -20.68 7.04
N ILE A 499 11.62 -19.72 6.28
CA ILE A 499 12.93 -19.81 5.65
C ILE A 499 13.96 -19.23 6.59
N THR A 500 14.93 -20.05 7.04
CA THR A 500 16.12 -19.58 7.76
C THR A 500 17.36 -19.90 6.93
N PRO A 501 18.37 -19.02 6.88
CA PRO A 501 19.65 -19.37 6.26
C PRO A 501 20.32 -20.50 7.02
N ASP A 502 20.86 -21.47 6.30
CA ASP A 502 21.71 -22.49 6.90
C ASP A 502 22.91 -21.82 7.60
N LYS A 503 23.17 -22.25 8.84
CA LYS A 503 24.43 -21.92 9.48
C LYS A 503 25.55 -22.57 8.66
N THR A 504 26.48 -21.79 8.16
CA THR A 504 27.72 -22.28 7.58
C THR A 504 28.38 -23.25 8.54
N PRO A 505 28.82 -24.44 8.10
CA PRO A 505 29.64 -25.31 8.93
C PRO A 505 31.03 -24.70 8.98
N ASP A 506 31.35 -24.04 10.06
CA ASP A 506 32.73 -23.75 10.42
C ASP A 506 33.31 -24.98 11.08
N GLY A 507 34.24 -25.61 10.38
CA GLY A 507 34.94 -26.79 10.90
C GLY A 507 35.98 -26.39 11.90
N THR A 508 35.79 -26.79 13.13
CA THR A 508 36.92 -27.21 14.01
C THR A 508 36.39 -28.11 15.10
N GLN A 509 37.12 -29.19 15.28
CA GLN A 509 36.93 -30.30 16.18
C GLN A 509 37.14 -29.93 17.67
N ASP A 510 36.49 -30.74 18.50
CA ASP A 510 36.85 -31.14 19.85
C ASP A 510 36.81 -30.11 20.99
N ALA A 511 35.82 -30.27 21.86
CA ALA A 511 36.07 -30.39 23.30
C ALA A 511 34.84 -30.88 24.09
N LYS A 512 34.96 -32.09 24.54
CA LYS A 512 34.49 -32.72 25.80
C LYS A 512 33.32 -32.10 26.58
N ASN A 513 32.30 -32.95 26.74
CA ASN A 513 31.33 -32.99 27.84
C ASN A 513 31.88 -32.46 29.17
N THR A 514 31.26 -31.43 29.71
CA THR A 514 31.18 -31.20 31.14
C THR A 514 29.80 -30.62 31.48
N ALA A 515 29.03 -31.44 32.17
CA ALA A 515 27.75 -31.08 32.77
C ALA A 515 27.97 -29.97 33.81
N ILE A 516 27.37 -28.81 33.63
CA ILE A 516 27.28 -27.77 34.67
C ILE A 516 25.89 -27.82 35.27
N LYS A 517 25.85 -28.23 36.55
CA LYS A 517 24.66 -28.19 37.42
C LYS A 517 24.24 -26.74 37.66
N PRO A 518 22.95 -26.46 37.83
CA PRO A 518 22.48 -25.10 38.16
C PRO A 518 22.81 -24.80 39.63
N ILE A 519 23.52 -23.70 39.86
CA ILE A 519 23.74 -23.13 41.19
C ILE A 519 22.59 -22.17 41.47
N TYR A 520 21.78 -22.55 42.46
CA TYR A 520 20.82 -21.64 43.11
C TYR A 520 21.57 -20.65 43.99
N TYR A 521 21.49 -19.37 43.71
CA TYR A 521 21.82 -18.31 44.67
C TYR A 521 20.55 -17.81 45.35
N ALA A 522 20.40 -18.17 46.59
CA ALA A 522 19.53 -17.49 47.54
C ALA A 522 20.21 -16.18 47.97
N GLY A 523 19.54 -15.06 47.81
CA GLY A 523 19.99 -13.75 48.22
C GLY A 523 18.82 -12.80 48.33
N GLY A 524 17.98 -13.01 49.34
CA GLY A 524 16.97 -12.08 49.78
C GLY A 524 17.56 -11.00 50.68
N ALA A 525 16.89 -9.86 50.72
CA ALA A 525 16.97 -8.80 51.70
C ALA A 525 18.25 -7.92 51.68
N LEU A 526 18.22 -6.85 50.86
CA LEU A 526 18.75 -5.50 51.24
C LEU A 526 18.38 -4.42 50.20
N ALA A 527 17.13 -4.00 50.14
CA ALA A 527 16.71 -2.84 49.34
C ALA A 527 15.45 -2.14 49.91
N ALA A 528 15.34 -2.09 51.23
CA ALA A 528 14.19 -1.44 51.89
C ALA A 528 14.58 -0.27 52.85
N VAL A 529 15.77 0.31 52.75
CA VAL A 529 16.19 1.39 53.65
C VAL A 529 16.60 2.69 52.95
N LEU A 530 16.59 2.82 51.64
CA LEU A 530 16.97 4.07 50.94
C LEU A 530 15.82 4.84 50.29
N ALA A 531 14.57 4.45 50.44
CA ALA A 531 13.42 5.21 49.94
C ALA A 531 12.76 6.16 50.96
N GLY A 532 13.25 6.21 52.21
CA GLY A 532 12.65 6.99 53.32
C GLY A 532 13.17 8.38 53.55
N VAL A 533 14.23 8.83 52.87
CA VAL A 533 14.91 10.13 53.20
C VAL A 533 14.66 11.24 52.16
N PHE A 534 14.03 10.99 51.04
CA PHE A 534 13.85 12.03 50.00
C PHE A 534 12.47 12.75 50.01
N PHE A 535 11.59 12.41 50.95
CA PHE A 535 10.25 13.03 51.00
C PHE A 535 10.07 14.12 52.11
N PHE A 536 11.11 14.45 52.87
CA PHE A 536 10.97 15.41 54.01
C PHE A 536 11.61 16.80 53.81
N VAL A 537 12.15 17.14 52.66
CA VAL A 537 12.83 18.44 52.44
C VAL A 537 12.14 19.38 51.43
N ARG A 538 10.92 19.11 50.98
CA ARG A 538 10.23 19.99 50.01
C ARG A 538 8.88 20.57 50.47
N SER A 539 8.74 20.81 51.78
CA SER A 539 7.55 21.45 52.34
C SER A 539 7.88 22.66 53.23
N ARG A 540 8.84 23.50 52.87
CA ARG A 540 8.98 24.84 53.46
C ARG A 540 9.71 25.77 52.51
N ARG A 541 8.94 26.43 51.60
CA ARG A 541 9.21 27.76 51.07
C ARG A 541 8.08 28.17 50.12
N ARG A 542 7.03 28.74 50.72
CA ARG A 542 6.21 29.79 50.10
C ARG A 542 5.69 30.66 51.26
N LYS A 543 6.32 31.73 51.46
CA LYS A 543 5.77 33.03 51.76
C LYS A 543 6.37 34.01 50.77
#